data_cb63685b370310abd08f01d98c574d12
#
_entry.id   cb63685b370310abd08f01d98c574d12
#
_cell.length_a   1.000
_cell.length_b   1.000
_cell.length_c   1.000
_cell.angle_alpha   90.00
_cell.angle_beta   90.00
_cell.angle_gamma   90.00
#
_symmetry.space_group_name_H-M   'P 1'
#
loop_
_entity.id
_entity.type
_entity.pdbx_description
1 polymer ?
#
loop_
_entity_poly.entity_id
_entity_poly.type
_entity_poly.pdbx_seq_one_letter_code
_entity_poly.pdbx_strand_id
1 'polypeptide(L)'
;AFLSIINSHTIKRFVDKEIMEQGNVQRIITEAIEGIETIKSANAEKSFLLNWKNMFTSQLLITKNKNRYIAIFGILPEIIQSVMPALFLIIGIKLIINNSLSLGSLIGFVSIVTMVMKPILSLVSSYNDFLLLNVYFQKLSEVLTYEEKNDFNNKKGNVGKEEFIYRVNNVYYTISVFEKNILNGISFDIRKGDKVAIVGRSGSGKSTLLKLLAGLLQPSNGEILYEGYPLSNNSNNRRNIFYVNQNAHIFNETIEKNISLEFKPNSSINEKKRLKESMSKSKMDEVLLGIPQYEKTIVSENGSNFSGGQRQKIALARAFYSNVNTLLLDEPTSAMDNISEFEVFSNLLDEKRTVITVAHRISTVRNFDKIILMDNGEIVCIGKHEDLIENSELYRSLYYKKQQFGGTK
;
A
#
# COMPACT_ATOMS: atom_id res chain seq x y z
N ALA A 1 9.00 -43.14 -1.71
CA ALA A 1 9.23 -42.24 -0.60
C ALA A 1 10.62 -41.59 -0.62
N PHE A 2 11.73 -42.34 -0.68
CA PHE A 2 13.09 -41.78 -0.64
C PHE A 2 13.40 -40.86 -1.85
N LEU A 3 13.03 -41.28 -3.07
CA LEU A 3 13.16 -40.49 -4.31
C LEU A 3 12.28 -39.21 -4.27
N SER A 4 11.10 -39.24 -3.65
CA SER A 4 10.22 -38.07 -3.54
C SER A 4 10.77 -37.02 -2.57
N ILE A 5 11.45 -37.43 -1.50
CA ILE A 5 12.09 -36.51 -0.53
C ILE A 5 13.27 -35.76 -1.17
N ILE A 6 14.13 -36.46 -1.93
CA ILE A 6 15.25 -35.83 -2.66
C ILE A 6 14.72 -34.88 -3.75
N ASN A 7 13.62 -35.25 -4.38
CA ASN A 7 12.98 -34.48 -5.43
C ASN A 7 12.34 -33.18 -4.89
N SER A 8 11.82 -33.20 -3.65
CA SER A 8 11.10 -32.08 -3.02
C SER A 8 11.95 -30.81 -2.95
N HIS A 9 13.22 -30.92 -2.58
CA HIS A 9 14.12 -29.78 -2.43
C HIS A 9 14.44 -29.11 -3.78
N THR A 10 14.59 -29.91 -4.82
CA THR A 10 14.85 -29.42 -6.18
C THR A 10 13.62 -28.76 -6.80
N ILE A 11 12.45 -29.35 -6.62
CA ILE A 11 11.17 -28.79 -7.06
C ILE A 11 10.91 -27.44 -6.38
N LYS A 12 11.10 -27.36 -5.04
CA LYS A 12 10.96 -26.11 -4.31
C LYS A 12 11.83 -24.99 -4.90
N ARG A 13 13.11 -25.24 -5.17
CA ARG A 13 14.01 -24.26 -5.81
C ARG A 13 13.53 -23.79 -7.18
N PHE A 14 12.97 -24.69 -8.00
CA PHE A 14 12.41 -24.32 -9.30
C PHE A 14 11.15 -23.46 -9.15
N VAL A 15 10.28 -23.81 -8.22
CA VAL A 15 9.03 -23.06 -7.96
C VAL A 15 9.35 -21.68 -7.42
N ASP A 16 10.26 -21.55 -6.47
CA ASP A 16 10.66 -20.24 -5.93
C ASP A 16 11.23 -19.33 -7.02
N LYS A 17 12.10 -19.88 -7.90
CA LYS A 17 12.64 -19.14 -9.05
C LYS A 17 11.54 -18.75 -10.06
N GLU A 18 10.63 -19.66 -10.36
CA GLU A 18 9.53 -19.39 -11.29
C GLU A 18 8.63 -18.26 -10.78
N ILE A 19 8.26 -18.29 -9.50
CA ILE A 19 7.42 -17.26 -8.89
C ILE A 19 8.13 -15.90 -8.89
N MET A 20 9.45 -15.88 -8.63
CA MET A 20 10.24 -14.66 -8.68
C MET A 20 10.28 -14.07 -10.09
N GLU A 21 10.55 -14.89 -11.12
CA GLU A 21 10.57 -14.41 -12.50
C GLU A 21 9.18 -14.03 -13.03
N GLN A 22 8.14 -14.74 -12.61
CA GLN A 22 6.76 -14.36 -12.90
C GLN A 22 6.43 -12.99 -12.30
N GLY A 23 6.86 -12.73 -11.07
CA GLY A 23 6.73 -11.42 -10.43
C GLY A 23 7.47 -10.32 -11.21
N ASN A 24 8.67 -10.58 -11.71
CA ASN A 24 9.44 -9.65 -12.53
C ASN A 24 8.73 -9.29 -13.85
N VAL A 25 8.17 -10.30 -14.54
CA VAL A 25 7.40 -10.10 -15.79
C VAL A 25 6.13 -9.29 -15.49
N GLN A 26 5.41 -9.63 -14.44
CA GLN A 26 4.19 -8.90 -14.04
C GLN A 26 4.50 -7.45 -13.70
N ARG A 27 5.59 -7.19 -12.96
CA ARG A 27 6.03 -5.84 -12.62
C ARG A 27 6.25 -4.97 -13.87
N ILE A 28 6.97 -5.49 -14.89
CA ILE A 28 7.20 -4.73 -16.13
C ILE A 28 5.90 -4.43 -16.88
N ILE A 29 4.95 -5.37 -16.89
CA ILE A 29 3.63 -5.15 -17.52
C ILE A 29 2.90 -4.01 -16.79
N THR A 30 2.87 -4.05 -15.45
CA THR A 30 2.23 -3.01 -14.64
C THR A 30 2.90 -1.64 -14.86
N GLU A 31 4.24 -1.58 -14.79
CA GLU A 31 5.02 -0.36 -15.07
C GLU A 31 4.77 0.18 -16.49
N ALA A 32 4.63 -0.69 -17.49
CA ALA A 32 4.35 -0.28 -18.86
C ALA A 32 2.93 0.27 -19.04
N ILE A 33 1.95 -0.29 -18.34
CA ILE A 33 0.56 0.21 -18.37
C ILE A 33 0.45 1.54 -17.64
N GLU A 34 1.03 1.65 -16.43
CA GLU A 34 1.01 2.88 -15.65
C GLU A 34 1.79 4.02 -16.32
N GLY A 35 2.90 3.68 -16.99
CA GLY A 35 3.77 4.63 -17.70
C GLY A 35 3.48 4.78 -19.19
N ILE A 36 2.32 4.33 -19.71
CA ILE A 36 2.05 4.25 -21.14
C ILE A 36 2.20 5.60 -21.87
N GLU A 37 1.76 6.70 -21.24
CA GLU A 37 1.89 8.03 -21.80
C GLU A 37 3.37 8.43 -21.95
N THR A 38 4.20 8.12 -20.96
CA THR A 38 5.64 8.39 -20.99
C THR A 38 6.32 7.54 -22.05
N ILE A 39 5.98 6.25 -22.16
CA ILE A 39 6.53 5.34 -23.18
C ILE A 39 6.19 5.84 -24.58
N LYS A 40 4.94 6.27 -24.80
CA LYS A 40 4.46 6.81 -26.06
C LYS A 40 5.12 8.14 -26.43
N SER A 41 5.19 9.08 -25.49
CA SER A 41 5.80 10.39 -25.71
C SER A 41 7.31 10.30 -25.99
N ALA A 42 7.98 9.32 -25.40
CA ALA A 42 9.41 9.07 -25.60
C ALA A 42 9.71 8.15 -26.80
N ASN A 43 8.70 7.61 -27.52
CA ASN A 43 8.83 6.60 -28.58
C ASN A 43 9.65 5.37 -28.14
N ALA A 44 9.47 4.94 -26.88
CA ALA A 44 10.28 3.90 -26.22
C ALA A 44 9.66 2.50 -26.30
N GLU A 45 8.57 2.28 -27.07
CA GLU A 45 7.82 1.02 -27.11
C GLU A 45 8.69 -0.16 -27.48
N LYS A 46 9.60 0.00 -28.46
CA LYS A 46 10.49 -1.08 -28.88
C LYS A 46 11.46 -1.52 -27.78
N SER A 47 11.95 -0.57 -27.00
CA SER A 47 12.86 -0.83 -25.88
C SER A 47 12.14 -1.57 -24.77
N PHE A 48 10.94 -1.12 -24.39
CA PHE A 48 10.12 -1.81 -23.39
C PHE A 48 9.70 -3.21 -23.81
N LEU A 49 9.30 -3.37 -25.08
CA LEU A 49 8.95 -4.68 -25.64
C LEU A 49 10.15 -5.64 -25.62
N LEU A 50 11.35 -5.17 -25.94
CA LEU A 50 12.59 -5.96 -25.87
C LEU A 50 12.91 -6.39 -24.44
N ASN A 51 12.79 -5.49 -23.49
CA ASN A 51 13.01 -5.78 -22.07
C ASN A 51 12.01 -6.81 -21.56
N TRP A 52 10.72 -6.63 -21.83
CA TRP A 52 9.69 -7.60 -21.50
C TRP A 52 9.96 -8.97 -22.14
N LYS A 53 10.30 -9.00 -23.44
CA LYS A 53 10.62 -10.25 -24.16
C LYS A 53 11.78 -11.00 -23.53
N ASN A 54 12.82 -10.27 -23.09
CA ASN A 54 13.98 -10.89 -22.43
C ASN A 54 13.59 -11.52 -21.09
N MET A 55 12.82 -10.82 -20.27
CA MET A 55 12.35 -11.36 -18.99
C MET A 55 11.36 -12.51 -19.16
N PHE A 56 10.44 -12.39 -20.12
CA PHE A 56 9.51 -13.47 -20.44
C PHE A 56 10.21 -14.73 -20.97
N THR A 57 11.26 -14.59 -21.79
CA THR A 57 12.06 -15.74 -22.24
C THR A 57 12.81 -16.39 -21.07
N SER A 58 13.32 -15.60 -20.12
CA SER A 58 13.94 -16.14 -18.90
C SER A 58 12.94 -16.96 -18.08
N GLN A 59 11.73 -16.42 -17.85
CA GLN A 59 10.64 -17.13 -17.18
C GLN A 59 10.30 -18.44 -17.91
N LEU A 60 10.12 -18.41 -19.24
CA LEU A 60 9.80 -19.58 -20.04
C LEU A 60 10.89 -20.67 -19.92
N LEU A 61 12.17 -20.30 -19.88
CA LEU A 61 13.26 -21.26 -19.70
C LEU A 61 13.20 -21.95 -18.34
N ILE A 62 12.90 -21.21 -17.28
CA ILE A 62 12.76 -21.76 -15.94
C ILE A 62 11.54 -22.70 -15.87
N THR A 63 10.38 -22.24 -16.38
CA THR A 63 9.16 -23.07 -16.46
C THR A 63 9.40 -24.34 -17.28
N LYS A 64 10.08 -24.25 -18.44
CA LYS A 64 10.44 -25.40 -19.26
C LYS A 64 11.32 -26.39 -18.50
N ASN A 65 12.35 -25.90 -17.80
CA ASN A 65 13.26 -26.76 -17.03
C ASN A 65 12.52 -27.43 -15.85
N LYS A 66 11.66 -26.69 -15.14
CA LYS A 66 10.80 -27.23 -14.10
C LYS A 66 9.89 -28.34 -14.65
N ASN A 67 9.16 -28.05 -15.73
CA ASN A 67 8.22 -29.01 -16.31
C ASN A 67 8.90 -30.24 -16.86
N ARG A 68 10.10 -30.09 -17.48
CA ARG A 68 10.91 -31.22 -17.93
C ARG A 68 11.34 -32.08 -16.75
N TYR A 69 11.75 -31.46 -15.63
CA TYR A 69 12.13 -32.21 -14.44
C TYR A 69 10.92 -32.94 -13.84
N ILE A 70 9.77 -32.29 -13.69
CA ILE A 70 8.53 -32.90 -13.21
C ILE A 70 8.10 -34.05 -14.14
N ALA A 71 8.17 -33.87 -15.47
CA ALA A 71 7.78 -34.91 -16.42
C ALA A 71 8.67 -36.18 -16.31
N ILE A 72 9.99 -36.01 -16.20
CA ILE A 72 10.89 -37.16 -16.04
C ILE A 72 10.55 -37.96 -14.77
N PHE A 73 10.33 -37.30 -13.66
CA PHE A 73 10.02 -37.97 -12.40
C PHE A 73 8.56 -38.42 -12.32
N GLY A 74 7.63 -37.77 -13.05
CA GLY A 74 6.21 -38.14 -13.13
C GLY A 74 5.98 -39.44 -13.94
N ILE A 75 6.84 -39.72 -14.94
CA ILE A 75 6.74 -40.94 -15.77
C ILE A 75 7.16 -42.20 -14.98
N LEU A 76 8.05 -42.08 -13.99
CA LEU A 76 8.52 -43.20 -13.19
C LEU A 76 7.41 -44.04 -12.53
N PRO A 77 6.40 -43.45 -11.84
CA PRO A 77 5.24 -44.17 -11.32
C PRO A 77 4.45 -44.92 -12.41
N GLU A 78 4.27 -44.32 -13.58
CA GLU A 78 3.54 -44.93 -14.71
C GLU A 78 4.28 -46.12 -15.27
N ILE A 79 5.61 -46.04 -15.41
CA ILE A 79 6.47 -47.17 -15.86
C ILE A 79 6.36 -48.30 -14.82
N ILE A 80 6.47 -48.02 -13.55
CA ILE A 80 6.35 -49.04 -12.50
C ILE A 80 4.98 -49.71 -12.58
N GLN A 81 3.91 -48.93 -12.73
CA GLN A 81 2.54 -49.44 -12.82
C GLN A 81 2.35 -50.37 -14.05
N SER A 82 3.01 -50.10 -15.16
CA SER A 82 2.89 -50.87 -16.39
C SER A 82 3.76 -52.10 -16.39
N VAL A 83 5.00 -52.00 -15.89
CA VAL A 83 6.00 -53.10 -15.96
C VAL A 83 5.82 -54.14 -14.83
N MET A 84 5.45 -53.73 -13.63
CA MET A 84 5.35 -54.65 -12.50
C MET A 84 4.35 -55.79 -12.68
N PRO A 85 3.13 -55.59 -13.19
CA PRO A 85 2.20 -56.67 -13.47
C PRO A 85 2.76 -57.70 -14.49
N ALA A 86 3.45 -57.21 -15.54
CA ALA A 86 4.09 -58.07 -16.52
C ALA A 86 5.23 -58.95 -15.90
N LEU A 87 6.03 -58.37 -15.01
CA LEU A 87 7.05 -59.09 -14.29
C LEU A 87 6.45 -60.21 -13.40
N PHE A 88 5.36 -59.87 -12.67
CA PHE A 88 4.65 -60.84 -11.84
C PHE A 88 4.03 -61.98 -12.68
N LEU A 89 3.51 -61.66 -13.88
CA LEU A 89 3.00 -62.69 -14.79
C LEU A 89 4.12 -63.62 -15.26
N ILE A 90 5.30 -63.08 -15.64
CA ILE A 90 6.43 -63.90 -16.11
C ILE A 90 6.93 -64.82 -14.98
N ILE A 91 7.09 -64.30 -13.75
CA ILE A 91 7.53 -65.06 -12.61
C ILE A 91 6.46 -66.11 -12.24
N GLY A 92 5.21 -65.72 -12.24
CA GLY A 92 4.07 -66.58 -11.88
C GLY A 92 3.87 -67.72 -12.87
N ILE A 93 4.05 -67.52 -14.18
CA ILE A 93 3.99 -68.60 -15.19
C ILE A 93 5.09 -69.64 -14.90
N LYS A 94 6.31 -69.21 -14.57
CA LYS A 94 7.38 -70.13 -14.20
C LYS A 94 7.03 -70.97 -12.95
N LEU A 95 6.33 -70.39 -11.96
CA LEU A 95 5.88 -71.12 -10.80
C LEU A 95 4.69 -72.07 -11.10
N ILE A 96 3.84 -71.75 -12.07
CA ILE A 96 2.79 -72.65 -12.53
C ILE A 96 3.40 -73.88 -13.24
N ILE A 97 4.39 -73.71 -14.11
CA ILE A 97 5.10 -74.79 -14.79
C ILE A 97 5.72 -75.75 -13.76
N ASN A 98 6.21 -75.24 -12.66
CA ASN A 98 6.77 -76.03 -11.57
C ASN A 98 5.70 -76.65 -10.60
N ASN A 99 4.41 -76.59 -10.95
CA ASN A 99 3.25 -77.03 -10.17
C ASN A 99 3.14 -76.43 -8.74
N SER A 100 3.77 -75.30 -8.48
CA SER A 100 3.75 -74.61 -7.18
C SER A 100 2.70 -73.54 -7.07
N LEU A 101 2.01 -73.19 -8.18
CA LEU A 101 0.96 -72.15 -8.19
C LEU A 101 -0.16 -72.51 -9.14
N SER A 102 -1.43 -72.19 -8.84
CA SER A 102 -2.54 -72.34 -9.80
C SER A 102 -2.74 -71.09 -10.64
N LEU A 103 -3.30 -71.24 -11.84
CA LEU A 103 -3.60 -70.10 -12.73
C LEU A 103 -4.51 -69.10 -12.07
N GLY A 104 -5.55 -69.54 -11.34
CA GLY A 104 -6.48 -68.71 -10.62
C GLY A 104 -5.83 -67.87 -9.54
N SER A 105 -4.89 -68.44 -8.78
CA SER A 105 -4.16 -67.71 -7.73
C SER A 105 -3.18 -66.70 -8.33
N LEU A 106 -2.58 -66.93 -9.49
CA LEU A 106 -1.77 -65.94 -10.17
C LEU A 106 -2.58 -64.74 -10.65
N ILE A 107 -3.73 -64.99 -11.30
CA ILE A 107 -4.62 -63.91 -11.74
C ILE A 107 -5.13 -63.09 -10.55
N GLY A 108 -5.57 -63.76 -9.48
CA GLY A 108 -5.98 -63.09 -8.22
C GLY A 108 -4.87 -62.26 -7.61
N PHE A 109 -3.64 -62.77 -7.56
CA PHE A 109 -2.50 -62.04 -7.04
C PHE A 109 -2.16 -60.78 -7.89
N VAL A 110 -2.12 -60.89 -9.21
CA VAL A 110 -1.86 -59.76 -10.12
C VAL A 110 -2.96 -58.70 -9.98
N SER A 111 -4.21 -59.11 -9.88
CA SER A 111 -5.35 -58.21 -9.65
C SER A 111 -5.24 -57.43 -8.33
N ILE A 112 -4.89 -58.12 -7.23
CA ILE A 112 -4.68 -57.47 -5.93
C ILE A 112 -3.50 -56.52 -5.98
N VAL A 113 -2.39 -56.92 -6.57
CA VAL A 113 -1.20 -56.04 -6.70
C VAL A 113 -1.55 -54.77 -7.48
N THR A 114 -2.20 -54.88 -8.66
CA THR A 114 -2.61 -53.72 -9.43
C THR A 114 -3.58 -52.82 -8.72
N MET A 115 -4.53 -53.41 -7.96
CA MET A 115 -5.49 -52.65 -7.15
C MET A 115 -4.84 -51.86 -6.02
N VAL A 116 -3.80 -52.43 -5.37
CA VAL A 116 -3.07 -51.77 -4.26
C VAL A 116 -2.02 -50.77 -4.79
N MET A 117 -1.36 -51.07 -5.92
CA MET A 117 -0.34 -50.18 -6.48
C MET A 117 -0.89 -48.82 -6.92
N LYS A 118 -2.09 -48.78 -7.47
CA LYS A 118 -2.70 -47.55 -7.98
C LYS A 118 -2.87 -46.48 -6.91
N PRO A 119 -3.49 -46.70 -5.74
CA PRO A 119 -3.57 -45.71 -4.68
C PRO A 119 -2.20 -45.35 -4.07
N ILE A 120 -1.24 -46.29 -3.98
CA ILE A 120 0.10 -45.98 -3.49
C ILE A 120 0.81 -44.99 -4.41
N LEU A 121 0.77 -45.18 -5.72
CA LEU A 121 1.38 -44.28 -6.68
C LEU A 121 0.66 -42.92 -6.73
N SER A 122 -0.65 -42.88 -6.55
CA SER A 122 -1.44 -41.66 -6.42
C SER A 122 -1.03 -40.85 -5.18
N LEU A 123 -0.77 -41.51 -4.05
CA LEU A 123 -0.25 -40.83 -2.85
C LEU A 123 1.14 -40.19 -3.09
N VAL A 124 1.98 -40.84 -3.88
CA VAL A 124 3.31 -40.27 -4.25
C VAL A 124 3.16 -39.03 -5.12
N SER A 125 2.20 -39.01 -6.08
CA SER A 125 1.94 -37.80 -6.89
C SER A 125 1.32 -36.68 -6.05
N SER A 126 0.36 -36.99 -5.18
CA SER A 126 -0.27 -36.01 -4.28
C SER A 126 0.72 -35.39 -3.30
N TYR A 127 1.81 -36.06 -2.96
CA TYR A 127 2.86 -35.50 -2.12
C TYR A 127 3.53 -34.26 -2.76
N ASN A 128 3.73 -34.28 -4.10
CA ASN A 128 4.26 -33.10 -4.81
C ASN A 128 3.30 -31.91 -4.75
N ASP A 129 2.01 -32.16 -4.88
CA ASP A 129 0.97 -31.11 -4.75
C ASP A 129 0.94 -30.54 -3.34
N PHE A 130 1.12 -31.39 -2.33
CA PHE A 130 1.20 -30.95 -0.93
C PHE A 130 2.43 -30.07 -0.66
N LEU A 131 3.58 -30.38 -1.29
CA LEU A 131 4.77 -29.53 -1.19
C LEU A 131 4.56 -28.15 -1.83
N LEU A 132 3.91 -28.09 -2.99
CA LEU A 132 3.52 -26.82 -3.64
C LEU A 132 2.59 -26.00 -2.75
N LEU A 133 1.61 -26.65 -2.15
CA LEU A 133 0.66 -26.04 -1.21
C LEU A 133 1.39 -25.40 -0.03
N ASN A 134 2.40 -26.10 0.52
CA ASN A 134 3.21 -25.57 1.63
C ASN A 134 4.01 -24.30 1.21
N VAL A 135 4.53 -24.23 0.00
CA VAL A 135 5.21 -23.02 -0.53
C VAL A 135 4.24 -21.85 -0.63
N TYR A 136 3.04 -22.08 -1.16
CA TYR A 136 2.01 -21.04 -1.21
C TYR A 136 1.53 -20.61 0.19
N PHE A 137 1.40 -21.55 1.12
CA PHE A 137 1.07 -21.23 2.50
C PHE A 137 2.16 -20.39 3.19
N GLN A 138 3.44 -20.69 2.96
CA GLN A 138 4.52 -19.87 3.50
C GLN A 138 4.44 -18.44 2.99
N LYS A 139 4.22 -18.24 1.69
CA LYS A 139 4.07 -16.90 1.12
C LYS A 139 2.82 -16.16 1.62
N LEU A 140 1.71 -16.88 1.77
CA LEU A 140 0.51 -16.31 2.36
C LEU A 140 0.74 -15.95 3.83
N SER A 141 1.45 -16.80 4.58
CA SER A 141 1.77 -16.53 5.98
C SER A 141 2.70 -15.33 6.14
N GLU A 142 3.66 -15.11 5.23
CA GLU A 142 4.52 -13.91 5.23
C GLU A 142 3.68 -12.62 5.15
N VAL A 143 2.59 -12.64 4.38
CA VAL A 143 1.68 -11.50 4.27
C VAL A 143 0.74 -11.39 5.48
N LEU A 144 0.19 -12.52 5.96
CA LEU A 144 -0.77 -12.56 7.07
C LEU A 144 -0.10 -12.43 8.44
N THR A 145 1.14 -12.94 8.58
CA THR A 145 1.93 -12.84 9.81
C THR A 145 2.89 -11.66 9.81
N TYR A 146 2.76 -10.76 8.81
CA TYR A 146 3.32 -9.44 8.96
C TYR A 146 2.63 -8.82 10.18
N GLU A 147 3.10 -9.24 11.35
CA GLU A 147 2.74 -8.61 12.61
C GLU A 147 3.12 -7.14 12.44
N GLU A 148 2.12 -6.29 12.33
CA GLU A 148 2.27 -4.96 12.85
C GLU A 148 2.87 -5.20 14.24
N LYS A 149 4.15 -4.84 14.44
CA LYS A 149 4.82 -4.98 15.73
C LYS A 149 3.93 -4.30 16.75
N ASN A 150 3.08 -5.10 17.38
CA ASN A 150 2.23 -4.72 18.49
C ASN A 150 3.15 -4.60 19.70
N ASP A 151 3.94 -3.54 19.77
CA ASP A 151 4.54 -3.12 21.03
C ASP A 151 3.40 -2.57 21.91
N PHE A 152 2.52 -3.49 22.33
CA PHE A 152 1.59 -3.27 23.44
C PHE A 152 2.36 -3.18 24.76
N ASN A 153 3.30 -2.31 24.86
CA ASN A 153 3.62 -1.73 26.13
C ASN A 153 2.58 -0.64 26.39
N ASN A 154 1.44 -1.04 26.95
CA ASN A 154 0.49 -0.18 27.63
C ASN A 154 1.18 0.59 28.77
N LYS A 155 2.10 1.48 28.43
CA LYS A 155 2.42 2.56 29.33
C LYS A 155 1.16 3.44 29.33
N LYS A 156 0.32 3.25 30.35
CA LYS A 156 -0.72 4.21 30.74
C LYS A 156 0.00 5.55 30.91
N GLY A 157 -0.07 6.41 29.89
CA GLY A 157 0.29 7.79 30.05
C GLY A 157 -0.60 8.35 31.17
N ASN A 158 -0.05 9.19 32.01
CA ASN A 158 -0.82 9.90 33.03
C ASN A 158 -1.93 10.68 32.30
N VAL A 159 -3.19 10.26 32.50
CA VAL A 159 -4.38 10.90 31.98
C VAL A 159 -4.63 12.17 32.81
N GLY A 160 -3.77 13.17 32.64
CA GLY A 160 -4.11 14.55 32.93
C GLY A 160 -4.88 15.10 31.73
N LYS A 161 -5.78 16.06 31.93
CA LYS A 161 -6.38 16.85 30.85
C LYS A 161 -5.23 17.53 30.07
N GLU A 162 -4.67 16.87 29.07
CA GLU A 162 -3.58 17.46 28.30
C GLU A 162 -4.15 18.56 27.41
N GLU A 163 -3.60 19.74 27.53
CA GLU A 163 -3.89 20.91 26.71
C GLU A 163 -3.38 20.69 25.27
N PHE A 164 -2.37 19.81 25.13
CA PHE A 164 -1.71 19.51 23.86
C PHE A 164 -2.30 18.26 23.21
N ILE A 165 -2.59 18.36 21.91
CA ILE A 165 -3.04 17.23 21.09
C ILE A 165 -1.85 16.44 20.55
N TYR A 166 -0.77 17.13 20.18
CA TYR A 166 0.51 16.55 19.83
C TYR A 166 1.63 17.05 20.71
N ARG A 167 2.52 16.16 21.11
CA ARG A 167 3.83 16.45 21.67
C ARG A 167 4.88 15.64 20.93
N VAL A 168 5.79 16.32 20.27
CA VAL A 168 6.87 15.74 19.45
C VAL A 168 8.18 16.01 20.16
N ASN A 169 8.89 14.95 20.55
CA ASN A 169 10.10 15.03 21.37
C ASN A 169 11.29 14.44 20.62
N ASN A 170 12.21 15.29 20.18
CA ASN A 170 13.51 14.94 19.61
C ASN A 170 13.44 13.85 18.54
N VAL A 171 12.54 14.02 17.57
CA VAL A 171 12.21 13.03 16.54
C VAL A 171 13.24 13.05 15.41
N TYR A 172 13.79 11.88 15.11
CA TYR A 172 14.63 11.60 13.96
C TYR A 172 13.95 10.62 13.05
N TYR A 173 14.19 10.74 11.74
CA TYR A 173 13.69 9.77 10.78
C TYR A 173 14.68 9.56 9.62
N THR A 174 14.97 8.29 9.33
CA THR A 174 15.73 7.85 8.16
C THR A 174 15.02 6.67 7.48
N ILE A 175 15.13 6.56 6.16
CA ILE A 175 14.57 5.44 5.40
C ILE A 175 15.46 4.20 5.52
N SER A 176 16.77 4.38 5.54
CA SER A 176 17.76 3.31 5.62
C SER A 176 18.85 3.67 6.60
N VAL A 177 19.39 2.67 7.29
CA VAL A 177 20.48 2.85 8.27
C VAL A 177 21.74 3.47 7.64
N PHE A 178 21.87 3.39 6.31
CA PHE A 178 23.02 3.92 5.55
C PHE A 178 22.75 5.28 4.89
N GLU A 179 21.56 5.86 5.07
CA GLU A 179 21.18 7.12 4.43
C GLU A 179 21.19 8.28 5.45
N LYS A 180 21.30 9.51 4.92
CA LYS A 180 21.18 10.73 5.72
C LYS A 180 19.77 10.83 6.30
N ASN A 181 19.69 11.28 7.56
CA ASN A 181 18.40 11.55 8.18
C ASN A 181 17.59 12.54 7.35
N ILE A 182 16.31 12.23 7.16
CA ILE A 182 15.34 13.13 6.55
C ILE A 182 14.82 14.14 7.58
N LEU A 183 14.69 13.72 8.84
CA LEU A 183 14.36 14.59 9.96
C LEU A 183 15.42 14.46 11.06
N ASN A 184 15.79 15.61 11.64
CA ASN A 184 16.86 15.75 12.61
C ASN A 184 16.36 16.48 13.84
N GLY A 185 16.09 15.74 14.94
CA GLY A 185 15.81 16.32 16.25
C GLY A 185 14.59 17.24 16.33
N ILE A 186 13.52 16.89 15.63
CA ILE A 186 12.29 17.67 15.56
C ILE A 186 11.58 17.65 16.92
N SER A 187 11.30 18.85 17.49
CA SER A 187 10.56 18.98 18.73
C SER A 187 9.60 20.16 18.69
N PHE A 188 8.32 19.93 19.00
CA PHE A 188 7.27 20.95 19.12
C PHE A 188 6.02 20.38 19.75
N ASP A 189 5.13 21.29 20.20
CA ASP A 189 3.81 20.97 20.76
C ASP A 189 2.69 21.66 19.96
N ILE A 190 1.54 20.98 19.82
CA ILE A 190 0.33 21.51 19.18
C ILE A 190 -0.83 21.38 20.17
N ARG A 191 -1.58 22.47 20.36
CA ARG A 191 -2.78 22.48 21.21
C ARG A 191 -4.00 21.98 20.45
N LYS A 192 -4.98 21.50 21.18
CA LYS A 192 -6.25 21.06 20.60
C LYS A 192 -6.98 22.26 19.98
N GLY A 193 -7.34 22.11 18.71
CA GLY A 193 -8.02 23.16 17.92
C GLY A 193 -7.10 24.08 17.15
N ASP A 194 -5.76 24.06 17.40
CA ASP A 194 -4.80 24.88 16.67
C ASP A 194 -4.86 24.63 15.14
N LYS A 195 -4.68 25.71 14.40
CA LYS A 195 -4.43 25.69 12.95
C LYS A 195 -2.94 25.89 12.72
N VAL A 196 -2.28 24.82 12.26
CA VAL A 196 -0.82 24.79 12.11
C VAL A 196 -0.44 24.62 10.66
N ALA A 197 0.42 25.49 10.16
CA ALA A 197 0.99 25.38 8.81
C ALA A 197 2.46 24.94 8.91
N ILE A 198 2.85 23.96 8.10
CA ILE A 198 4.23 23.55 7.92
C ILE A 198 4.71 24.08 6.57
N VAL A 199 5.73 24.93 6.58
CA VAL A 199 6.27 25.58 5.40
C VAL A 199 7.77 25.34 5.29
N GLY A 200 8.34 25.48 4.09
CA GLY A 200 9.78 25.27 3.87
C GLY A 200 10.08 24.89 2.42
N ARG A 201 11.38 24.76 2.10
CA ARG A 201 11.82 24.37 0.77
C ARG A 201 11.35 22.95 0.40
N SER A 202 11.30 22.64 -0.90
CA SER A 202 11.08 21.26 -1.34
C SER A 202 12.20 20.37 -0.81
N GLY A 203 11.85 19.16 -0.36
CA GLY A 203 12.82 18.24 0.24
C GLY A 203 13.20 18.53 1.70
N SER A 204 12.58 19.52 2.38
CA SER A 204 12.87 19.80 3.80
C SER A 204 12.22 18.82 4.80
N GLY A 205 11.55 17.78 4.37
CA GLY A 205 10.98 16.73 5.24
C GLY A 205 9.52 16.96 5.67
N LYS A 206 8.80 17.97 5.15
CA LYS A 206 7.41 18.33 5.56
C LYS A 206 6.42 17.17 5.44
N SER A 207 6.35 16.53 4.27
CA SER A 207 5.44 15.40 4.03
C SER A 207 5.81 14.19 4.89
N THR A 208 7.10 13.99 5.16
CA THR A 208 7.59 12.94 6.07
C THR A 208 7.14 13.21 7.50
N LEU A 209 7.25 14.47 7.96
CA LEU A 209 6.77 14.87 9.28
C LEU A 209 5.24 14.64 9.39
N LEU A 210 4.46 15.03 8.38
CA LEU A 210 3.01 14.77 8.38
C LEU A 210 2.67 13.27 8.43
N LYS A 211 3.42 12.42 7.72
CA LYS A 211 3.22 10.96 7.78
C LYS A 211 3.56 10.37 9.15
N LEU A 212 4.56 10.91 9.82
CA LEU A 212 4.88 10.54 11.21
C LEU A 212 3.76 10.98 12.16
N LEU A 213 3.24 12.21 12.03
CA LEU A 213 2.10 12.69 12.80
C LEU A 213 0.80 11.92 12.52
N ALA A 214 0.68 11.35 11.31
CA ALA A 214 -0.43 10.46 10.96
C ALA A 214 -0.26 9.03 11.53
N GLY A 215 0.88 8.71 12.13
CA GLY A 215 1.23 7.36 12.53
C GLY A 215 1.37 6.38 11.36
N LEU A 216 1.62 6.88 10.15
CA LEU A 216 1.88 6.06 8.94
C LEU A 216 3.35 5.62 8.87
N LEU A 217 4.23 6.38 9.50
CA LEU A 217 5.64 6.08 9.68
C LEU A 217 5.95 6.09 11.17
N GLN A 218 7.02 5.37 11.55
CA GLN A 218 7.52 5.40 12.92
C GLN A 218 8.85 6.17 12.97
N PRO A 219 9.10 6.99 14.00
CA PRO A 219 10.36 7.67 14.15
C PRO A 219 11.50 6.67 14.36
N SER A 220 12.66 6.94 13.76
CA SER A 220 13.86 6.14 13.99
C SER A 220 14.42 6.34 15.41
N ASN A 221 14.23 7.54 15.97
CA ASN A 221 14.55 7.90 17.35
C ASN A 221 13.62 9.03 17.82
N GLY A 222 13.47 9.20 19.15
CA GLY A 222 12.52 10.13 19.73
C GLY A 222 11.12 9.54 19.87
N GLU A 223 10.14 10.36 20.21
CA GLU A 223 8.76 9.92 20.39
C GLU A 223 7.75 10.97 19.94
N ILE A 224 6.57 10.51 19.52
CA ILE A 224 5.42 11.34 19.18
C ILE A 224 4.26 10.88 20.07
N LEU A 225 3.73 11.80 20.86
CA LEU A 225 2.54 11.59 21.66
C LEU A 225 1.35 12.27 21.00
N TYR A 226 0.23 11.57 20.92
CA TYR A 226 -1.07 12.07 20.48
C TYR A 226 -2.08 11.88 21.62
N GLU A 227 -2.70 12.96 22.08
CA GLU A 227 -3.59 12.97 23.24
C GLU A 227 -2.94 12.30 24.49
N GLY A 228 -1.63 12.51 24.69
CA GLY A 228 -0.87 11.95 25.81
C GLY A 228 -0.42 10.49 25.66
N TYR A 229 -0.72 9.83 24.55
CA TYR A 229 -0.34 8.43 24.29
C TYR A 229 0.66 8.33 23.14
N PRO A 230 1.61 7.41 23.21
CA PRO A 230 2.53 7.17 22.10
C PRO A 230 1.77 6.83 20.81
N LEU A 231 2.08 7.53 19.74
CA LEU A 231 1.50 7.30 18.43
C LEU A 231 2.23 6.15 17.73
N SER A 232 1.59 4.99 17.66
CA SER A 232 2.07 3.83 16.91
C SER A 232 1.10 3.47 15.80
N ASN A 233 1.54 2.67 14.81
CA ASN A 233 0.70 2.24 13.69
C ASN A 233 -0.62 1.56 14.13
N ASN A 234 -0.63 0.95 15.32
CA ASN A 234 -1.76 0.18 15.85
C ASN A 234 -2.51 0.87 16.98
N SER A 235 -2.20 2.13 17.31
CA SER A 235 -2.90 2.81 18.38
C SER A 235 -4.35 3.10 18.00
N ASN A 236 -5.31 2.81 18.90
CA ASN A 236 -6.72 3.23 18.74
C ASN A 236 -6.85 4.75 18.51
N ASN A 237 -5.88 5.53 18.95
CA ASN A 237 -5.83 6.97 18.84
C ASN A 237 -5.64 7.45 17.40
N ARG A 238 -5.01 6.64 16.53
CA ARG A 238 -4.91 6.94 15.09
C ARG A 238 -6.27 7.08 14.41
N ARG A 239 -7.32 6.45 14.94
CA ARG A 239 -8.70 6.57 14.43
C ARG A 239 -9.26 7.99 14.51
N ASN A 240 -8.66 8.85 15.34
CA ASN A 240 -9.04 10.25 15.50
C ASN A 240 -8.25 11.20 14.58
N ILE A 241 -7.42 10.66 13.68
CA ILE A 241 -6.59 11.39 12.74
C ILE A 241 -7.00 11.04 11.32
N PHE A 242 -7.20 12.05 10.46
CA PHE A 242 -7.42 11.85 9.04
C PHE A 242 -6.29 12.52 8.24
N TYR A 243 -5.62 11.75 7.40
CA TYR A 243 -4.52 12.22 6.57
C TYR A 243 -4.94 12.29 5.09
N VAL A 244 -4.79 13.47 4.49
CA VAL A 244 -4.96 13.70 3.06
C VAL A 244 -3.58 13.77 2.40
N ASN A 245 -3.30 12.82 1.53
CA ASN A 245 -2.05 12.78 0.78
C ASN A 245 -2.10 13.79 -0.40
N GLN A 246 -0.95 14.31 -0.80
CA GLN A 246 -0.77 15.17 -1.98
C GLN A 246 -1.40 14.58 -3.25
N ASN A 247 -1.16 13.29 -3.50
CA ASN A 247 -1.77 12.51 -4.57
C ASN A 247 -2.83 11.58 -3.96
N ALA A 248 -4.03 12.11 -3.72
CA ALA A 248 -5.10 11.32 -3.15
C ALA A 248 -5.55 10.21 -4.11
N HIS A 249 -5.55 8.97 -3.61
CA HIS A 249 -6.09 7.85 -4.36
C HIS A 249 -7.62 7.94 -4.45
N ILE A 250 -8.16 7.79 -5.65
CA ILE A 250 -9.59 7.77 -5.91
C ILE A 250 -9.98 6.38 -6.37
N PHE A 251 -10.97 5.79 -5.71
CA PHE A 251 -11.44 4.44 -5.99
C PHE A 251 -12.37 4.42 -7.20
N ASN A 252 -12.40 3.30 -7.92
CA ASN A 252 -13.36 3.08 -9.02
C ASN A 252 -14.77 2.80 -8.45
N GLU A 253 -15.38 3.85 -7.91
CA GLU A 253 -16.69 3.83 -7.24
C GLU A 253 -17.38 5.19 -7.44
N THR A 254 -18.61 5.33 -6.97
CA THR A 254 -19.33 6.61 -7.03
C THR A 254 -18.62 7.69 -6.21
N ILE A 255 -18.85 8.97 -6.54
CA ILE A 255 -18.33 10.11 -5.79
C ILE A 255 -18.77 10.05 -4.32
N GLU A 256 -20.04 9.72 -4.07
CA GLU A 256 -20.59 9.54 -2.72
C GLU A 256 -19.77 8.52 -1.91
N LYS A 257 -19.51 7.33 -2.47
CA LYS A 257 -18.72 6.30 -1.82
C LYS A 257 -17.24 6.68 -1.69
N ASN A 258 -16.73 7.41 -2.66
CA ASN A 258 -15.38 7.95 -2.56
C ASN A 258 -15.23 8.96 -1.42
N ILE A 259 -16.25 9.74 -1.11
CA ILE A 259 -16.23 10.71 -0.02
C ILE A 259 -16.45 10.02 1.33
N SER A 260 -17.49 9.18 1.43
CA SER A 260 -17.85 8.53 2.70
C SER A 260 -16.88 7.39 3.08
N LEU A 261 -16.23 6.76 2.10
CA LEU A 261 -15.49 5.50 2.24
C LEU A 261 -16.32 4.38 2.86
N GLU A 262 -17.66 4.51 2.78
CA GLU A 262 -18.62 3.51 3.25
C GLU A 262 -19.25 2.81 2.05
N PHE A 263 -19.06 1.49 2.00
CA PHE A 263 -19.58 0.65 0.90
C PHE A 263 -20.92 0.00 1.25
N LYS A 264 -21.62 0.53 2.25
CA LYS A 264 -22.92 0.05 2.70
C LYS A 264 -24.06 0.58 1.81
N PRO A 265 -25.12 -0.21 1.57
CA PRO A 265 -26.17 0.16 0.60
C PRO A 265 -27.14 1.26 1.04
N ASN A 266 -27.21 1.65 2.31
CA ASN A 266 -28.18 2.64 2.81
C ASN A 266 -27.53 3.64 3.78
N SER A 267 -27.39 4.89 3.32
CA SER A 267 -26.98 6.01 4.16
C SER A 267 -28.17 6.56 4.95
N SER A 268 -27.98 6.87 6.22
CA SER A 268 -28.97 7.56 7.06
C SER A 268 -29.20 9.00 6.59
N ILE A 269 -30.30 9.62 6.99
CA ILE A 269 -30.59 11.03 6.67
C ILE A 269 -29.49 11.97 7.14
N ASN A 270 -28.91 11.70 8.32
CA ASN A 270 -27.81 12.48 8.89
C ASN A 270 -26.52 12.35 8.06
N GLU A 271 -26.22 11.16 7.55
CA GLU A 271 -25.06 10.93 6.68
C GLU A 271 -25.20 11.68 5.35
N LYS A 272 -26.39 11.70 4.74
CA LYS A 272 -26.65 12.47 3.51
C LYS A 272 -26.48 13.97 3.73
N LYS A 273 -26.92 14.51 4.87
CA LYS A 273 -26.74 15.91 5.22
C LYS A 273 -25.24 16.23 5.37
N ARG A 274 -24.52 15.41 6.13
CA ARG A 274 -23.06 15.54 6.30
C ARG A 274 -22.30 15.45 4.99
N LEU A 275 -22.73 14.56 4.08
CA LEU A 275 -22.14 14.43 2.74
C LEU A 275 -22.30 15.74 1.94
N LYS A 276 -23.50 16.32 1.90
CA LYS A 276 -23.73 17.60 1.23
C LYS A 276 -22.90 18.74 1.82
N GLU A 277 -22.83 18.85 3.15
CA GLU A 277 -22.01 19.85 3.84
C GLU A 277 -20.52 19.68 3.49
N SER A 278 -20.03 18.44 3.44
CA SER A 278 -18.63 18.17 3.11
C SER A 278 -18.30 18.50 1.64
N MET A 279 -19.24 18.24 0.72
CA MET A 279 -19.09 18.62 -0.70
C MET A 279 -19.09 20.14 -0.88
N SER A 280 -19.96 20.85 -0.17
CA SER A 280 -19.98 22.32 -0.22
C SER A 280 -18.70 22.94 0.33
N LYS A 281 -18.22 22.46 1.50
CA LYS A 281 -16.97 22.95 2.11
C LYS A 281 -15.73 22.71 1.24
N SER A 282 -15.71 21.61 0.46
CA SER A 282 -14.61 21.26 -0.46
C SER A 282 -14.76 21.87 -1.84
N LYS A 283 -15.86 22.59 -2.12
CA LYS A 283 -16.22 23.10 -3.46
C LYS A 283 -16.43 21.98 -4.50
N MET A 284 -16.80 20.79 -4.04
CA MET A 284 -17.14 19.68 -4.93
C MET A 284 -18.53 19.87 -5.56
N ASP A 285 -19.45 20.57 -4.90
CA ASP A 285 -20.77 20.93 -5.41
C ASP A 285 -20.70 21.67 -6.74
N GLU A 286 -19.76 22.58 -6.94
CA GLU A 286 -19.51 23.26 -8.23
C GLU A 286 -19.16 22.26 -9.35
N VAL A 287 -18.38 21.24 -9.05
CA VAL A 287 -18.02 20.18 -10.00
C VAL A 287 -19.23 19.34 -10.35
N LEU A 288 -20.07 19.03 -9.36
CA LEU A 288 -21.27 18.21 -9.55
C LEU A 288 -22.28 18.86 -10.48
N LEU A 289 -22.38 20.18 -10.53
CA LEU A 289 -23.29 20.90 -11.46
C LEU A 289 -23.00 20.60 -12.94
N GLY A 290 -21.75 20.23 -13.27
CA GLY A 290 -21.35 19.87 -14.62
C GLY A 290 -21.43 18.36 -14.95
N ILE A 291 -21.90 17.54 -14.00
CA ILE A 291 -21.87 16.07 -14.14
C ILE A 291 -23.31 15.49 -14.14
N PRO A 292 -23.69 14.66 -15.13
CA PRO A 292 -25.10 14.24 -15.33
C PRO A 292 -25.72 13.45 -14.17
N GLN A 293 -24.93 12.69 -13.41
CA GLN A 293 -25.42 11.81 -12.33
C GLN A 293 -25.07 12.32 -10.92
N TYR A 294 -24.56 13.57 -10.81
CA TYR A 294 -24.17 14.18 -9.55
C TYR A 294 -23.27 13.26 -8.69
N GLU A 295 -23.61 13.08 -7.42
CA GLU A 295 -22.84 12.26 -6.47
C GLU A 295 -22.82 10.75 -6.79
N LYS A 296 -23.70 10.29 -7.67
CA LYS A 296 -23.78 8.90 -8.13
C LYS A 296 -22.88 8.60 -9.33
N THR A 297 -22.22 9.61 -9.88
CA THR A 297 -21.28 9.43 -10.99
C THR A 297 -20.14 8.51 -10.57
N ILE A 298 -19.86 7.49 -11.39
CA ILE A 298 -18.75 6.56 -11.18
C ILE A 298 -17.45 7.25 -11.56
N VAL A 299 -16.50 7.22 -10.66
CA VAL A 299 -15.14 7.66 -10.89
C VAL A 299 -14.39 6.51 -11.54
N SER A 300 -13.77 6.73 -12.69
CA SER A 300 -12.95 5.72 -13.37
C SER A 300 -11.68 5.44 -12.57
N GLU A 301 -10.97 4.37 -12.96
CA GLU A 301 -9.75 3.93 -12.31
C GLU A 301 -8.76 5.09 -12.09
N ASN A 302 -8.30 5.24 -10.85
CA ASN A 302 -7.45 6.35 -10.38
C ASN A 302 -8.00 7.77 -10.65
N GLY A 303 -9.31 7.91 -10.90
CA GLY A 303 -9.93 9.20 -11.16
C GLY A 303 -9.55 9.79 -12.52
N SER A 304 -9.25 8.95 -13.52
CA SER A 304 -8.80 9.40 -14.85
C SER A 304 -9.80 10.29 -15.59
N ASN A 305 -11.08 10.20 -15.26
CA ASN A 305 -12.15 11.06 -15.80
C ASN A 305 -12.30 12.40 -15.03
N PHE A 306 -11.45 12.67 -14.02
CA PHE A 306 -11.45 13.92 -13.24
C PHE A 306 -10.10 14.64 -13.35
N SER A 307 -10.16 15.98 -13.40
CA SER A 307 -8.95 16.80 -13.35
C SER A 307 -8.22 16.67 -11.98
N GLY A 308 -6.96 17.09 -11.92
CA GLY A 308 -6.19 17.09 -10.67
C GLY A 308 -6.89 17.87 -9.54
N GLY A 309 -7.41 19.06 -9.83
CA GLY A 309 -8.16 19.87 -8.88
C GLY A 309 -9.48 19.22 -8.43
N GLN A 310 -10.20 18.56 -9.35
CA GLN A 310 -11.42 17.82 -8.99
C GLN A 310 -11.12 16.63 -8.08
N ARG A 311 -10.02 15.89 -8.31
CA ARG A 311 -9.58 14.83 -7.40
C ARG A 311 -9.22 15.35 -6.02
N GLN A 312 -8.56 16.52 -5.95
CA GLN A 312 -8.28 17.18 -4.66
C GLN A 312 -9.56 17.61 -3.94
N LYS A 313 -10.57 18.13 -4.66
CA LYS A 313 -11.88 18.46 -4.07
C LYS A 313 -12.56 17.21 -3.46
N ILE A 314 -12.48 16.04 -4.09
CA ILE A 314 -12.97 14.76 -3.53
C ILE A 314 -12.20 14.39 -2.26
N ALA A 315 -10.87 14.50 -2.27
CA ALA A 315 -10.03 14.18 -1.11
C ALA A 315 -10.32 15.10 0.10
N LEU A 316 -10.52 16.38 -0.17
CA LEU A 316 -10.93 17.35 0.85
C LEU A 316 -12.35 17.08 1.36
N ALA A 317 -13.29 16.70 0.48
CA ALA A 317 -14.61 16.29 0.90
C ALA A 317 -14.57 15.10 1.87
N ARG A 318 -13.66 14.12 1.65
CA ARG A 318 -13.40 13.04 2.62
C ARG A 318 -12.98 13.57 3.99
N ALA A 319 -12.05 14.55 4.00
CA ALA A 319 -11.55 15.14 5.23
C ALA A 319 -12.69 15.86 5.98
N PHE A 320 -13.50 16.66 5.29
CA PHE A 320 -14.67 17.34 5.89
C PHE A 320 -15.74 16.35 6.34
N TYR A 321 -15.95 15.26 5.58
CA TYR A 321 -16.92 14.20 5.94
C TYR A 321 -16.46 13.39 7.15
N SER A 322 -15.17 13.21 7.36
CA SER A 322 -14.64 12.45 8.49
C SER A 322 -15.03 13.05 9.84
N ASN A 323 -15.30 12.20 10.82
CA ASN A 323 -15.64 12.64 12.20
C ASN A 323 -14.44 12.46 13.12
N VAL A 324 -13.31 13.08 12.77
CA VAL A 324 -12.05 12.97 13.53
C VAL A 324 -11.70 14.29 14.21
N ASN A 325 -10.84 14.23 15.22
CA ASN A 325 -10.40 15.42 15.96
C ASN A 325 -9.27 16.18 15.25
N THR A 326 -8.52 15.51 14.35
CA THR A 326 -7.34 16.07 13.71
C THR A 326 -7.33 15.79 12.21
N LEU A 327 -7.13 16.85 11.42
CA LEU A 327 -6.91 16.79 9.97
C LEU A 327 -5.45 17.10 9.68
N LEU A 328 -4.80 16.19 8.95
CA LEU A 328 -3.45 16.34 8.42
C LEU A 328 -3.53 16.44 6.90
N LEU A 329 -3.07 17.53 6.31
CA LEU A 329 -3.30 17.84 4.91
C LEU A 329 -1.96 18.11 4.22
N ASP A 330 -1.57 17.25 3.27
CA ASP A 330 -0.33 17.39 2.50
C ASP A 330 -0.62 18.05 1.16
N GLU A 331 -0.37 19.34 1.06
CA GLU A 331 -0.60 20.17 -0.14
C GLU A 331 -2.02 20.01 -0.75
N PRO A 332 -3.07 20.15 0.04
CA PRO A 332 -4.43 19.73 -0.33
C PRO A 332 -5.04 20.52 -1.48
N THR A 333 -4.46 21.66 -1.87
CA THR A 333 -5.00 22.60 -2.85
C THR A 333 -4.03 22.95 -3.99
N SER A 334 -2.95 22.16 -4.13
CA SER A 334 -1.87 22.45 -5.10
C SER A 334 -2.33 22.49 -6.58
N ALA A 335 -3.41 21.79 -6.92
CA ALA A 335 -4.00 21.77 -8.27
C ALA A 335 -5.28 22.60 -8.40
N MET A 336 -5.60 23.43 -7.40
CA MET A 336 -6.78 24.32 -7.41
C MET A 336 -6.44 25.72 -7.87
N ASP A 337 -7.45 26.42 -8.37
CA ASP A 337 -7.38 27.86 -8.61
C ASP A 337 -7.35 28.66 -7.30
N ASN A 338 -6.91 29.92 -7.36
CA ASN A 338 -6.70 30.77 -6.20
C ASN A 338 -7.98 31.04 -5.41
N ILE A 339 -9.14 31.12 -6.07
CA ILE A 339 -10.43 31.44 -5.44
C ILE A 339 -10.91 30.20 -4.65
N SER A 340 -10.97 29.04 -5.29
CA SER A 340 -11.32 27.78 -4.65
C SER A 340 -10.38 27.46 -3.47
N GLU A 341 -9.07 27.69 -3.64
CA GLU A 341 -8.08 27.52 -2.57
C GLU A 341 -8.39 28.38 -1.35
N PHE A 342 -8.62 29.70 -1.56
CA PHE A 342 -8.92 30.62 -0.46
C PHE A 342 -10.18 30.21 0.32
N GLU A 343 -11.25 29.85 -0.40
CA GLU A 343 -12.51 29.44 0.23
C GLU A 343 -12.38 28.13 1.01
N VAL A 344 -11.66 27.14 0.46
CA VAL A 344 -11.37 25.88 1.17
C VAL A 344 -10.54 26.12 2.42
N PHE A 345 -9.52 26.97 2.37
CA PHE A 345 -8.74 27.31 3.57
C PHE A 345 -9.56 28.09 4.60
N SER A 346 -10.46 28.99 4.17
CA SER A 346 -11.42 29.65 5.08
C SER A 346 -12.28 28.61 5.81
N ASN A 347 -12.85 27.65 5.07
CA ASN A 347 -13.63 26.56 5.66
C ASN A 347 -12.82 25.69 6.62
N LEU A 348 -11.52 25.47 6.35
CA LEU A 348 -10.63 24.73 7.26
C LEU A 348 -10.30 25.50 8.53
N LEU A 349 -10.16 26.83 8.46
CA LEU A 349 -9.93 27.68 9.63
C LEU A 349 -11.16 27.73 10.53
N ASP A 350 -12.37 27.69 9.96
CA ASP A 350 -13.63 27.68 10.72
C ASP A 350 -13.93 26.34 11.42
N GLU A 351 -13.18 25.26 11.08
CA GLU A 351 -13.36 23.97 11.75
C GLU A 351 -12.94 24.06 13.22
N LYS A 352 -13.68 23.37 14.10
CA LYS A 352 -13.32 23.26 15.53
C LYS A 352 -12.17 22.26 15.77
N ARG A 353 -11.85 21.48 14.74
CA ARG A 353 -10.84 20.43 14.79
C ARG A 353 -9.44 21.01 14.68
N THR A 354 -8.44 20.31 15.17
CA THR A 354 -7.05 20.62 14.89
C THR A 354 -6.75 20.39 13.41
N VAL A 355 -6.14 21.37 12.75
CA VAL A 355 -5.75 21.28 11.34
C VAL A 355 -4.27 21.53 11.22
N ILE A 356 -3.54 20.56 10.64
CA ILE A 356 -2.12 20.68 10.34
C ILE A 356 -1.97 20.51 8.83
N THR A 357 -1.45 21.51 8.14
CA THR A 357 -1.30 21.48 6.69
C THR A 357 0.12 21.79 6.25
N VAL A 358 0.59 21.08 5.24
CA VAL A 358 1.73 21.52 4.45
C VAL A 358 1.23 22.44 3.37
N ALA A 359 1.76 23.65 3.33
CA ALA A 359 1.36 24.64 2.33
C ALA A 359 2.55 25.11 1.51
N HIS A 360 2.33 25.21 0.20
CA HIS A 360 3.29 25.81 -0.72
C HIS A 360 3.10 27.33 -0.87
N ARG A 361 1.88 27.81 -0.69
CA ARG A 361 1.57 29.24 -0.80
C ARG A 361 1.48 29.84 0.59
N ILE A 362 2.45 30.67 0.93
CA ILE A 362 2.51 31.29 2.26
C ILE A 362 1.37 32.31 2.46
N SER A 363 0.84 32.88 1.40
CA SER A 363 -0.34 33.79 1.46
C SER A 363 -1.57 33.14 2.09
N THR A 364 -1.76 31.82 1.90
CA THR A 364 -2.93 31.09 2.41
C THR A 364 -2.80 30.73 3.89
N VAL A 365 -1.57 30.71 4.43
CA VAL A 365 -1.33 30.32 5.84
C VAL A 365 -1.12 31.50 6.78
N ARG A 366 -1.30 32.73 6.30
CA ARG A 366 -1.12 33.94 7.10
C ARG A 366 -2.00 33.96 8.35
N ASN A 367 -3.21 33.44 8.25
CA ASN A 367 -4.21 33.45 9.33
C ASN A 367 -4.14 32.20 10.22
N PHE A 368 -3.09 31.38 10.10
CA PHE A 368 -2.91 30.22 10.95
C PHE A 368 -2.38 30.63 12.34
N ASP A 369 -2.76 29.88 13.38
CA ASP A 369 -2.35 30.16 14.76
C ASP A 369 -0.85 29.96 14.95
N LYS A 370 -0.26 29.00 14.20
CA LYS A 370 1.15 28.63 14.31
C LYS A 370 1.70 28.23 12.93
N ILE A 371 2.87 28.70 12.60
CA ILE A 371 3.62 28.34 11.40
C ILE A 371 4.94 27.69 11.84
N ILE A 372 5.22 26.51 11.34
CA ILE A 372 6.48 25.76 11.55
C ILE A 372 7.28 25.87 10.25
N LEU A 373 8.42 26.56 10.31
CA LEU A 373 9.35 26.68 9.19
C LEU A 373 10.38 25.58 9.28
N MET A 374 10.46 24.76 8.24
CA MET A 374 11.42 23.66 8.12
C MET A 374 12.44 23.91 7.02
N ASP A 375 13.69 23.57 7.28
CA ASP A 375 14.76 23.50 6.29
C ASP A 375 15.72 22.35 6.61
N ASN A 376 16.16 21.61 5.59
CA ASN A 376 17.11 20.49 5.71
C ASN A 376 16.79 19.46 6.83
N GLY A 377 15.52 19.18 7.06
CA GLY A 377 15.08 18.20 8.07
C GLY A 377 15.01 18.74 9.50
N GLU A 378 15.19 20.03 9.69
CA GLU A 378 15.17 20.69 11.01
C GLU A 378 14.11 21.77 11.08
N ILE A 379 13.65 22.11 12.28
CA ILE A 379 12.80 23.28 12.51
C ILE A 379 13.68 24.50 12.67
N VAL A 380 13.54 25.46 11.76
CA VAL A 380 14.28 26.72 11.81
C VAL A 380 13.65 27.68 12.81
N CYS A 381 12.33 27.83 12.76
CA CYS A 381 11.57 28.65 13.69
C CYS A 381 10.09 28.27 13.71
N ILE A 382 9.42 28.65 14.80
CA ILE A 382 7.97 28.48 15.02
C ILE A 382 7.43 29.80 15.50
N GLY A 383 6.31 30.26 14.93
CA GLY A 383 5.66 31.52 15.35
C GLY A 383 4.45 31.83 14.50
N LYS A 384 3.90 33.02 14.68
CA LYS A 384 2.87 33.59 13.79
C LYS A 384 3.49 34.23 12.56
N HIS A 385 2.68 34.51 11.55
CA HIS A 385 3.12 35.12 10.32
C HIS A 385 3.92 36.43 10.55
N GLU A 386 3.40 37.29 11.41
CA GLU A 386 4.01 38.58 11.73
C GLU A 386 5.40 38.42 12.35
N ASP A 387 5.51 37.50 13.32
CA ASP A 387 6.78 37.20 14.01
C ASP A 387 7.82 36.65 13.05
N LEU A 388 7.40 35.75 12.14
CA LEU A 388 8.32 35.08 11.20
C LEU A 388 8.78 36.02 10.07
N ILE A 389 7.93 36.96 9.64
CA ILE A 389 8.32 37.97 8.65
C ILE A 389 9.39 38.90 9.21
N GLU A 390 9.31 39.26 10.49
CA GLU A 390 10.27 40.17 11.13
C GLU A 390 11.59 39.46 11.45
N ASN A 391 11.54 38.21 11.92
CA ASN A 391 12.66 37.53 12.53
C ASN A 391 13.35 36.46 11.68
N SER A 392 12.75 36.05 10.53
CA SER A 392 13.32 34.99 9.69
C SER A 392 13.56 35.45 8.26
N GLU A 393 14.83 35.54 7.87
CA GLU A 393 15.23 35.86 6.49
C GLU A 393 14.78 34.77 5.52
N LEU A 394 14.88 33.50 5.91
CA LEU A 394 14.41 32.37 5.11
C LEU A 394 12.89 32.45 4.87
N TYR A 395 12.08 32.74 5.90
CA TYR A 395 10.66 32.88 5.74
C TYR A 395 10.30 34.04 4.82
N ARG A 396 10.94 35.18 4.99
CA ARG A 396 10.80 36.35 4.11
C ARG A 396 11.12 35.99 2.65
N SER A 397 12.23 35.33 2.43
CA SER A 397 12.63 34.90 1.07
C SER A 397 11.62 33.98 0.40
N LEU A 398 11.01 33.06 1.16
CA LEU A 398 9.95 32.17 0.67
C LEU A 398 8.66 32.93 0.40
N TYR A 399 8.32 33.92 1.23
CA TYR A 399 7.13 34.75 1.06
C TYR A 399 7.23 35.64 -0.18
N TYR A 400 8.29 36.43 -0.33
CA TYR A 400 8.44 37.38 -1.43
C TYR A 400 8.77 36.74 -2.78
N LYS A 401 9.61 35.70 -2.83
CA LYS A 401 9.88 34.96 -4.08
C LYS A 401 8.59 34.45 -4.74
N LYS A 402 7.63 34.02 -3.95
CA LYS A 402 6.37 33.49 -4.49
C LYS A 402 5.35 34.58 -4.85
N GLN A 403 5.44 35.78 -4.30
CA GLN A 403 4.62 36.92 -4.76
C GLN A 403 5.08 37.45 -6.13
N GLN A 404 6.38 37.42 -6.43
CA GLN A 404 6.90 37.82 -7.73
C GLN A 404 6.49 36.88 -8.86
N PHE A 405 6.30 35.59 -8.59
CA PHE A 405 5.90 34.62 -9.61
C PHE A 405 4.38 34.34 -9.64
N GLY A 406 3.59 34.82 -8.64
CA GLY A 406 2.15 34.68 -8.59
C GLY A 406 1.35 35.93 -9.01
N GLY A 407 2.04 37.00 -9.33
CA GLY A 407 1.45 38.32 -9.65
C GLY A 407 1.79 38.80 -11.08
N THR A 408 1.44 38.01 -12.10
CA THR A 408 1.32 38.50 -13.48
C THR A 408 0.16 37.81 -14.16
N LYS A 409 -0.93 38.47 -14.13
CA LYS A 409 -2.09 38.77 -14.98
C LYS A 409 -3.39 38.61 -14.27
#